data_20e800ccf41d6d80922eab426a142600
#
_entry.id   20e800ccf41d6d80922eab426a142600
#
_cell.length_a   1.000
_cell.length_b   1.000
_cell.length_c   1.000
_cell.angle_alpha   90.00
_cell.angle_beta   90.00
_cell.angle_gamma   90.00
#
_symmetry.space_group_name_H-M   'P 1'
#
loop_
_entity.id
_entity.type
_entity.pdbx_description
1 polymer ?
#
loop_
_entity_poly.entity_id
_entity_poly.type
_entity_poly.pdbx_seq_one_letter_code
_entity_poly.pdbx_strand_id
1 'polypeptide(L)'
;MKNLNNLIPDIPNTEQKICEDHGEYTSTNYIGSIWSGCTVCSEISKAAQEAKDKADKEREAIVRAERNWRVRVGSAAIPERFQDRTLDTYIAANPGQEKALAFSKDYAANFDDIRKVGRCAIFVGKPGTGKTHLAVGIALH
;
A
#
# COMPACT_ATOMS: atom_id res chain seq x y z
N MET A 1 -44.92 -37.03 -16.86
CA MET A 1 -44.05 -36.32 -17.80
C MET A 1 -44.21 -34.84 -17.50
N LYS A 2 -43.25 -34.20 -16.83
CA LYS A 2 -43.28 -32.76 -16.54
C LYS A 2 -42.84 -32.03 -17.78
N ASN A 3 -43.67 -31.09 -18.26
CA ASN A 3 -43.41 -30.27 -19.44
C ASN A 3 -42.12 -29.41 -19.25
N LEU A 4 -41.12 -29.65 -20.09
CA LEU A 4 -39.84 -28.97 -20.14
C LEU A 4 -39.92 -27.58 -20.85
N ASN A 5 -41.10 -27.08 -21.18
CA ASN A 5 -41.28 -25.81 -21.90
C ASN A 5 -41.22 -24.56 -21.04
N ASN A 6 -40.93 -24.67 -19.72
CA ASN A 6 -40.84 -23.51 -18.82
C ASN A 6 -39.40 -23.07 -18.47
N LEU A 7 -38.41 -23.48 -19.28
CA LEU A 7 -37.00 -23.19 -19.05
C LEU A 7 -36.37 -22.21 -20.09
N ILE A 8 -37.21 -21.55 -20.88
CA ILE A 8 -36.71 -20.44 -21.73
C ILE A 8 -36.78 -19.18 -20.86
N PRO A 9 -35.66 -18.55 -20.49
CA PRO A 9 -35.73 -17.26 -19.85
C PRO A 9 -36.44 -16.28 -20.79
N ASP A 10 -37.46 -15.58 -20.28
CA ASP A 10 -38.15 -14.52 -21.00
C ASP A 10 -37.09 -13.60 -21.65
N ILE A 11 -37.25 -13.35 -22.96
CA ILE A 11 -36.43 -12.37 -23.68
C ILE A 11 -36.58 -11.06 -22.92
N PRO A 12 -35.46 -10.46 -22.45
CA PRO A 12 -35.53 -9.26 -21.61
C PRO A 12 -36.30 -8.18 -22.36
N ASN A 13 -37.36 -7.65 -21.75
CA ASN A 13 -38.12 -6.55 -22.29
C ASN A 13 -37.23 -5.29 -22.38
N THR A 14 -37.14 -4.69 -23.57
CA THR A 14 -36.29 -3.51 -23.83
C THR A 14 -37.14 -2.31 -24.18
N GLU A 15 -36.78 -1.15 -23.66
CA GLU A 15 -37.41 0.15 -23.91
C GLU A 15 -36.36 1.19 -24.27
N GLN A 16 -36.68 2.07 -25.23
CA GLN A 16 -35.84 3.25 -25.52
C GLN A 16 -36.15 4.34 -24.48
N LYS A 17 -35.10 4.82 -23.82
CA LYS A 17 -35.16 5.90 -22.81
C LYS A 17 -34.17 7.00 -23.17
N ILE A 18 -34.40 8.18 -22.66
CA ILE A 18 -33.54 9.36 -22.87
C ILE A 18 -32.79 9.66 -21.57
N CYS A 19 -31.48 9.70 -21.64
CA CYS A 19 -30.62 10.22 -20.59
C CYS A 19 -30.40 11.72 -20.82
N GLU A 20 -30.49 12.52 -19.80
CA GLU A 20 -30.28 13.97 -19.88
C GLU A 20 -28.88 14.34 -20.37
N ASP A 21 -27.85 13.54 -19.95
CA ASP A 21 -26.45 13.82 -20.29
C ASP A 21 -25.95 13.10 -21.54
N HIS A 22 -26.51 11.92 -21.91
CA HIS A 22 -25.94 11.04 -22.94
C HIS A 22 -26.90 10.70 -24.09
N GLY A 23 -28.12 11.27 -24.08
CA GLY A 23 -29.11 11.07 -25.14
C GLY A 23 -29.84 9.73 -25.06
N GLU A 24 -30.25 9.21 -26.20
CA GLU A 24 -31.07 7.95 -26.27
C GLU A 24 -30.25 6.71 -25.89
N TYR A 25 -30.84 5.82 -25.08
CA TYR A 25 -30.27 4.53 -24.74
C TYR A 25 -31.34 3.45 -24.63
N THR A 26 -30.95 2.21 -24.81
CA THR A 26 -31.83 1.05 -24.63
C THR A 26 -31.78 0.57 -23.18
N SER A 27 -32.89 0.70 -22.47
CA SER A 27 -33.08 0.18 -21.13
C SER A 27 -33.61 -1.26 -21.21
N THR A 28 -33.03 -2.15 -20.43
CA THR A 28 -33.41 -3.58 -20.39
C THR A 28 -33.99 -3.89 -19.02
N ASN A 29 -35.12 -4.59 -19.01
CA ASN A 29 -35.73 -5.11 -17.80
C ASN A 29 -35.23 -6.53 -17.54
N TYR A 30 -34.51 -6.72 -16.45
CA TYR A 30 -33.96 -8.04 -16.07
C TYR A 30 -34.88 -8.80 -15.12
N ILE A 31 -35.56 -8.12 -14.20
CA ILE A 31 -36.39 -8.74 -13.18
C ILE A 31 -37.55 -7.78 -12.84
N GLY A 32 -38.74 -8.07 -13.39
CA GLY A 32 -39.99 -7.40 -13.02
C GLY A 32 -39.97 -5.88 -13.21
N SER A 33 -39.78 -5.10 -12.17
CA SER A 33 -39.80 -3.64 -12.20
C SER A 33 -38.42 -2.97 -12.27
N ILE A 34 -37.33 -3.75 -12.33
CA ILE A 34 -35.96 -3.21 -12.35
C ILE A 34 -35.46 -3.04 -13.77
N TRP A 35 -35.28 -1.79 -14.18
CA TRP A 35 -34.77 -1.40 -15.48
C TRP A 35 -33.31 -0.95 -15.41
N SER A 36 -32.52 -1.30 -16.44
CA SER A 36 -31.15 -0.80 -16.54
C SER A 36 -31.15 0.72 -16.78
N GLY A 37 -30.22 1.39 -16.12
CA GLY A 37 -29.92 2.80 -16.39
C GLY A 37 -29.10 2.99 -17.67
N CYS A 38 -28.75 4.24 -17.98
CA CYS A 38 -27.84 4.58 -19.06
C CYS A 38 -26.47 3.91 -18.83
N THR A 39 -25.99 3.17 -19.83
CA THR A 39 -24.71 2.42 -19.75
C THR A 39 -23.52 3.36 -19.54
N VAL A 40 -23.50 4.51 -20.21
CA VAL A 40 -22.43 5.50 -20.07
C VAL A 40 -22.40 6.10 -18.66
N CYS A 41 -23.57 6.47 -18.09
CA CYS A 41 -23.64 6.92 -16.70
C CYS A 41 -23.14 5.83 -15.72
N SER A 42 -23.50 4.58 -15.98
CA SER A 42 -23.06 3.44 -15.15
C SER A 42 -21.55 3.25 -15.21
N GLU A 43 -20.95 3.34 -16.40
CA GLU A 43 -19.50 3.22 -16.58
C GLU A 43 -18.74 4.37 -15.91
N ILE A 44 -19.21 5.62 -16.07
CA ILE A 44 -18.62 6.80 -15.41
C ILE A 44 -18.71 6.65 -13.89
N SER A 45 -19.88 6.27 -13.38
CA SER A 45 -20.09 6.07 -11.94
C SER A 45 -19.21 4.97 -11.40
N LYS A 46 -19.06 3.84 -12.12
CA LYS A 46 -18.21 2.72 -11.76
C LYS A 46 -16.73 3.11 -11.75
N ALA A 47 -16.27 3.83 -12.79
CA ALA A 47 -14.90 4.32 -12.85
C ALA A 47 -14.57 5.29 -11.70
N ALA A 48 -15.50 6.20 -11.37
CA ALA A 48 -15.36 7.11 -10.25
C ALA A 48 -15.31 6.39 -8.91
N GLN A 49 -16.13 5.34 -8.72
CA GLN A 49 -16.11 4.52 -7.51
C GLN A 49 -14.80 3.73 -7.40
N GLU A 50 -14.34 3.11 -8.49
CA GLU A 50 -13.06 2.38 -8.52
C GLU A 50 -11.86 3.28 -8.20
N ALA A 51 -11.85 4.50 -8.73
CA ALA A 51 -10.83 5.50 -8.42
C ALA A 51 -10.84 5.91 -6.95
N LYS A 52 -12.03 6.11 -6.37
CA LYS A 52 -12.20 6.41 -4.96
C LYS A 52 -11.72 5.25 -4.07
N ASP A 53 -12.16 4.03 -4.38
CA ASP A 53 -11.78 2.83 -3.62
C ASP A 53 -10.26 2.60 -3.66
N LYS A 54 -9.62 2.90 -4.80
CA LYS A 54 -8.16 2.85 -4.93
C LYS A 54 -7.47 3.89 -4.04
N ALA A 55 -7.94 5.13 -4.06
CA ALA A 55 -7.39 6.20 -3.24
C ALA A 55 -7.57 5.91 -1.73
N ASP A 56 -8.71 5.38 -1.33
CA ASP A 56 -8.99 5.01 0.06
C ASP A 56 -8.07 3.85 0.50
N LYS A 57 -7.86 2.82 -0.33
CA LYS A 57 -6.92 1.73 -0.06
C LYS A 57 -5.46 2.22 0.09
N GLU A 58 -5.04 3.14 -0.78
CA GLU A 58 -3.71 3.75 -0.69
C GLU A 58 -3.54 4.54 0.62
N ARG A 59 -4.55 5.32 1.00
CA ARG A 59 -4.57 6.07 2.26
C ARG A 59 -4.51 5.14 3.47
N GLU A 60 -5.33 4.09 3.49
CA GLU A 60 -5.31 3.08 4.56
C GLU A 60 -3.95 2.36 4.65
N ALA A 61 -3.32 2.06 3.51
CA ALA A 61 -2.01 1.43 3.48
C ALA A 61 -0.94 2.33 4.12
N ILE A 62 -0.96 3.64 3.85
CA ILE A 62 -0.05 4.64 4.45
C ILE A 62 -0.25 4.69 5.96
N VAL A 63 -1.49 4.83 6.43
CA VAL A 63 -1.81 4.88 7.87
C VAL A 63 -1.38 3.60 8.58
N ARG A 64 -1.61 2.45 7.94
CA ARG A 64 -1.17 1.15 8.48
C ARG A 64 0.35 1.04 8.56
N ALA A 65 1.06 1.49 7.52
CA ALA A 65 2.51 1.49 7.50
C ALA A 65 3.09 2.38 8.61
N GLU A 66 2.55 3.59 8.80
CA GLU A 66 2.95 4.50 9.86
C GLU A 66 2.69 3.93 11.26
N ARG A 67 1.51 3.33 11.47
CA ARG A 67 1.20 2.65 12.73
C ARG A 67 2.16 1.51 13.04
N ASN A 68 2.42 0.67 12.04
CA ASN A 68 3.35 -0.46 12.18
C ASN A 68 4.78 0.03 12.47
N TRP A 69 5.21 1.12 11.82
CA TRP A 69 6.49 1.75 12.08
C TRP A 69 6.58 2.24 13.53
N ARG A 70 5.58 2.98 14.02
CA ARG A 70 5.53 3.46 15.42
C ARG A 70 5.61 2.32 16.44
N VAL A 71 4.91 1.22 16.19
CA VAL A 71 4.96 0.02 17.05
C VAL A 71 6.35 -0.59 17.06
N ARG A 72 7.00 -0.73 15.88
CA ARG A 72 8.36 -1.27 15.78
C ARG A 72 9.39 -0.40 16.47
N VAL A 73 9.36 0.91 16.27
CA VAL A 73 10.26 1.87 16.92
C VAL A 73 10.07 1.85 18.43
N GLY A 74 8.82 1.82 18.91
CA GLY A 74 8.52 1.73 20.34
C GLY A 74 9.03 0.43 20.95
N SER A 75 8.86 -0.71 20.28
CA SER A 75 9.35 -2.02 20.75
C SER A 75 10.88 -2.14 20.73
N ALA A 76 11.56 -1.43 19.82
CA ALA A 76 13.02 -1.37 19.75
C ALA A 76 13.64 -0.49 20.87
N ALA A 77 12.81 0.17 21.69
CA ALA A 77 13.25 1.08 22.76
C ALA A 77 14.22 2.18 22.27
N ILE A 78 14.04 2.65 21.04
CA ILE A 78 14.83 3.74 20.45
C ILE A 78 14.37 5.05 21.08
N PRO A 79 15.24 5.77 21.84
CA PRO A 79 14.89 7.04 22.44
C PRO A 79 14.46 8.05 21.37
N GLU A 80 13.49 8.91 21.68
CA GLU A 80 12.88 9.88 20.78
C GLU A 80 13.94 10.74 20.04
N ARG A 81 15.00 11.17 20.74
CA ARG A 81 16.11 11.96 20.19
C ARG A 81 16.93 11.25 19.09
N PHE A 82 16.69 9.96 18.86
CA PHE A 82 17.39 9.17 17.84
C PHE A 82 16.46 8.66 16.73
N GLN A 83 15.15 8.91 16.80
CA GLN A 83 14.18 8.37 15.84
C GLN A 83 14.31 8.96 14.43
N ASP A 84 14.96 10.09 14.29
CA ASP A 84 15.29 10.74 13.00
C ASP A 84 16.72 10.43 12.50
N ARG A 85 17.45 9.55 13.21
CA ARG A 85 18.82 9.16 12.85
C ARG A 85 18.84 8.00 11.86
N THR A 86 18.49 8.27 10.61
CA THR A 86 18.53 7.32 9.51
C THR A 86 19.93 7.17 8.92
N LEU A 87 20.17 6.12 8.11
CA LEU A 87 21.44 5.95 7.39
C LEU A 87 21.71 7.05 6.37
N ASP A 88 20.67 7.73 5.88
CA ASP A 88 20.79 8.82 4.91
C ASP A 88 21.13 10.17 5.58
N THR A 89 20.77 10.34 6.86
CA THR A 89 21.14 11.53 7.63
C THR A 89 22.53 11.43 8.27
N TYR A 90 23.24 10.29 8.09
CA TYR A 90 24.59 10.12 8.63
C TYR A 90 25.63 10.84 7.77
N ILE A 91 26.42 11.73 8.40
CA ILE A 91 27.50 12.46 7.76
C ILE A 91 28.82 11.79 8.12
N ALA A 92 29.49 11.19 7.14
CA ALA A 92 30.81 10.60 7.32
C ALA A 92 31.88 11.69 7.19
N ALA A 93 32.72 11.87 8.21
CA ALA A 93 33.78 12.88 8.24
C ALA A 93 35.17 12.30 7.90
N ASN A 94 35.30 10.99 7.76
CA ASN A 94 36.54 10.32 7.45
C ASN A 94 36.32 8.95 6.77
N PRO A 95 37.36 8.38 6.10
CA PRO A 95 37.20 7.10 5.37
C PRO A 95 36.75 5.92 6.23
N GLY A 96 37.06 5.92 7.52
CA GLY A 96 36.58 4.88 8.45
C GLY A 96 35.08 4.94 8.68
N GLN A 97 34.52 6.15 8.78
CA GLN A 97 33.07 6.36 8.88
C GLN A 97 32.35 6.07 7.57
N GLU A 98 32.97 6.37 6.41
CA GLU A 98 32.43 6.00 5.10
C GLU A 98 32.28 4.48 4.95
N LYS A 99 33.32 3.72 5.35
CA LYS A 99 33.29 2.26 5.35
C LYS A 99 32.23 1.72 6.32
N ALA A 100 32.07 2.32 7.50
CA ALA A 100 31.07 1.93 8.45
C ALA A 100 29.65 2.23 7.95
N LEU A 101 29.42 3.34 7.24
CA LEU A 101 28.16 3.68 6.62
C LEU A 101 27.83 2.70 5.48
N ALA A 102 28.79 2.41 4.59
CA ALA A 102 28.61 1.46 3.50
C ALA A 102 28.25 0.06 4.04
N PHE A 103 28.98 -0.41 5.05
CA PHE A 103 28.65 -1.65 5.75
C PHE A 103 27.25 -1.64 6.35
N SER A 104 26.85 -0.53 6.98
CA SER A 104 25.53 -0.41 7.62
C SER A 104 24.40 -0.44 6.59
N LYS A 105 24.57 0.18 5.42
CA LYS A 105 23.60 0.14 4.31
C LYS A 105 23.48 -1.28 3.72
N ASP A 106 24.59 -1.95 3.50
CA ASP A 106 24.60 -3.34 3.02
C ASP A 106 23.96 -4.29 4.05
N TYR A 107 24.31 -4.12 5.32
CA TYR A 107 23.73 -4.93 6.41
C TYR A 107 22.22 -4.74 6.51
N ALA A 108 21.73 -3.51 6.43
CA ALA A 108 20.30 -3.23 6.48
C ALA A 108 19.55 -3.79 5.26
N ALA A 109 20.09 -3.62 4.06
CA ALA A 109 19.50 -4.13 2.82
C ALA A 109 19.40 -5.66 2.77
N ASN A 110 20.36 -6.37 3.40
CA ASN A 110 20.39 -7.83 3.44
C ASN A 110 19.96 -8.41 4.80
N PHE A 111 19.24 -7.63 5.61
CA PHE A 111 18.95 -7.99 7.00
C PHE A 111 18.21 -9.33 7.16
N ASP A 112 17.27 -9.63 6.29
CA ASP A 112 16.50 -10.89 6.37
C ASP A 112 17.38 -12.13 6.18
N ASP A 113 18.37 -12.08 5.30
CA ASP A 113 19.30 -13.20 5.10
C ASP A 113 20.34 -13.28 6.21
N ILE A 114 20.82 -12.13 6.68
CA ILE A 114 21.74 -12.03 7.82
C ILE A 114 21.09 -12.60 9.08
N ARG A 115 19.82 -12.30 9.32
CA ARG A 115 19.03 -12.82 10.43
C ARG A 115 18.87 -14.35 10.40
N LYS A 116 18.64 -14.93 9.21
CA LYS A 116 18.52 -16.39 9.05
C LYS A 116 19.77 -17.14 9.49
N VAL A 117 20.94 -16.56 9.23
CA VAL A 117 22.24 -17.17 9.62
C VAL A 117 22.74 -16.72 10.99
N GLY A 118 21.99 -15.89 11.71
CA GLY A 118 22.31 -15.46 13.07
C GLY A 118 23.53 -14.53 13.17
N ARG A 119 23.90 -13.81 12.10
CA ARG A 119 25.03 -12.87 12.15
C ARG A 119 24.63 -11.58 12.86
N CYS A 120 25.55 -11.00 13.64
CA CYS A 120 25.38 -9.71 14.30
C CYS A 120 26.45 -8.71 13.84
N ALA A 121 26.15 -7.42 13.96
CA ALA A 121 27.08 -6.32 13.72
C ALA A 121 27.53 -5.73 15.06
N ILE A 122 28.83 -5.44 15.20
CA ILE A 122 29.40 -4.78 16.37
C ILE A 122 30.13 -3.52 15.91
N PHE A 123 29.73 -2.38 16.43
CA PHE A 123 30.39 -1.08 16.16
C PHE A 123 31.35 -0.73 17.31
N VAL A 124 32.63 -0.62 16.99
CA VAL A 124 33.69 -0.25 17.92
C VAL A 124 34.33 1.08 17.51
N GLY A 125 34.69 1.91 18.47
CA GLY A 125 35.34 3.20 18.21
C GLY A 125 35.17 4.17 19.37
N LYS A 126 35.83 5.33 19.26
CA LYS A 126 35.82 6.39 20.29
C LYS A 126 34.40 6.95 20.48
N PRO A 127 34.08 7.56 21.65
CA PRO A 127 32.86 8.31 21.86
C PRO A 127 32.66 9.38 20.77
N GLY A 128 31.41 9.64 20.38
CA GLY A 128 31.08 10.69 19.38
C GLY A 128 31.24 10.27 17.91
N THR A 129 31.72 9.07 17.59
CA THR A 129 31.95 8.62 16.20
C THR A 129 30.69 8.17 15.46
N GLY A 130 29.50 8.33 16.02
CA GLY A 130 28.24 8.03 15.35
C GLY A 130 27.78 6.56 15.40
N LYS A 131 28.36 5.72 16.27
CA LYS A 131 27.98 4.30 16.38
C LYS A 131 26.49 4.07 16.64
N THR A 132 25.94 4.85 17.57
CA THR A 132 24.50 4.77 17.90
C THR A 132 23.64 5.24 16.70
N HIS A 133 24.08 6.26 15.96
CA HIS A 133 23.39 6.70 14.74
C HIS A 133 23.32 5.55 13.71
N LEU A 134 24.45 4.89 13.42
CA LEU A 134 24.47 3.78 12.48
C LEU A 134 23.61 2.58 12.95
N ALA A 135 23.71 2.23 14.23
CA ALA A 135 22.90 1.13 14.80
C ALA A 135 21.39 1.43 14.72
N VAL A 136 20.99 2.65 15.09
CA VAL A 136 19.60 3.10 14.96
C VAL A 136 19.18 3.17 13.49
N GLY A 137 20.05 3.70 12.62
CA GLY A 137 19.77 3.78 11.19
C GLY A 137 19.51 2.41 10.54
N ILE A 138 20.22 1.35 10.97
CA ILE A 138 19.93 -0.03 10.56
C ILE A 138 18.56 -0.48 11.09
N ALA A 139 18.24 -0.17 12.36
CA ALA A 139 16.99 -0.60 12.97
C ALA A 139 15.75 0.11 12.40
N LEU A 140 15.93 1.30 11.82
CA LEU A 140 14.85 2.09 11.20
C LEU A 140 14.68 1.81 9.69
N HIS A 141 15.62 1.08 9.06
CA HIS A 141 15.55 0.68 7.65
C HIS A 141 14.52 -0.41 7.43
#